data_39baa69a1e0ba4a35c79e5f5c585d2d7
#
_entry.id   39baa69a1e0ba4a35c79e5f5c585d2d7
#
_cell.length_a   1.000
_cell.length_b   1.000
_cell.length_c   1.000
_cell.angle_alpha   90.00
_cell.angle_beta   90.00
_cell.angle_gamma   90.00
#
_symmetry.space_group_name_H-M   'P 1'
#
loop_
_entity.id
_entity.type
_entity.pdbx_description
1 polymer ?
#
loop_
_entity_poly.entity_id
_entity_poly.type
_entity_poly.pdbx_seq_one_letter_code
_entity_poly.pdbx_strand_id
1 'polypeptide(L)'
;MRTVLPVSCARERQETMAKLSESEPQLYSYGKVACGILTHVLCVVFTVFITVLAKPGTSLFSWHPFLMTLAFSLFMTEAVLLFSPHCSPIQKLPHKTKRRVHWILQCLCASCATVGLASIFYNKHLNGKPHFASWHGLVGLGTVCVVGVQSLAALPLLYHSLAKGWSLARLKRYHAASGLVTYLLGSVSLLLGICSVWFTGVVGGYTWYLAALCPALSTLVIMSQVSNTYMAKKRLVS
;
A
#
# COMPACT_ATOMS: atom_id res chain seq x y z
N MET A 1 30.92 11.12 14.48
CA MET A 1 30.63 12.52 14.83
C MET A 1 29.19 12.82 14.46
N ARG A 2 28.26 12.90 15.41
CA ARG A 2 26.86 13.29 15.15
C ARG A 2 26.86 14.82 15.03
N THR A 3 26.70 15.36 13.84
CA THR A 3 26.35 16.76 13.66
C THR A 3 24.92 16.97 14.17
N VAL A 4 24.81 17.42 15.40
CA VAL A 4 23.56 17.93 15.97
C VAL A 4 23.27 19.22 15.23
N LEU A 5 22.24 19.24 14.37
CA LEU A 5 21.77 20.47 13.75
C LEU A 5 21.43 21.48 14.85
N PRO A 6 21.82 22.75 14.72
CA PRO A 6 21.51 23.79 15.70
C PRO A 6 19.99 23.84 15.92
N VAL A 7 19.56 24.04 17.15
CA VAL A 7 18.14 24.17 17.56
C VAL A 7 17.43 25.27 16.75
N SER A 8 18.14 26.32 16.32
CA SER A 8 17.65 27.38 15.43
C SER A 8 17.17 26.85 14.08
N CYS A 9 17.92 25.95 13.45
CA CYS A 9 17.56 25.37 12.14
C CYS A 9 16.31 24.45 12.23
N ALA A 10 16.11 23.80 13.36
CA ALA A 10 14.92 22.98 13.61
C ALA A 10 13.67 23.87 13.80
N ARG A 11 13.84 25.02 14.46
CA ARG A 11 12.77 26.00 14.71
C ARG A 11 12.37 26.75 13.43
N GLU A 12 13.32 27.21 12.64
CA GLU A 12 13.09 27.83 11.33
C GLU A 12 12.35 26.86 10.38
N ARG A 13 12.76 25.60 10.37
CA ARG A 13 12.09 24.58 9.56
C ARG A 13 10.65 24.34 10.01
N GLN A 14 10.38 24.39 11.30
CA GLN A 14 9.05 24.23 11.87
C GLN A 14 8.14 25.42 11.58
N GLU A 15 8.68 26.64 11.66
CA GLU A 15 7.98 27.89 11.30
C GLU A 15 7.70 27.97 9.79
N THR A 16 8.63 27.54 8.95
CA THR A 16 8.45 27.49 7.49
C THR A 16 7.37 26.46 7.12
N MET A 17 7.35 25.30 7.79
CA MET A 17 6.30 24.29 7.60
C MET A 17 4.93 24.80 8.04
N ALA A 18 4.86 25.54 9.13
CA ALA A 18 3.62 26.17 9.61
C ALA A 18 3.10 27.21 8.62
N LYS A 19 3.95 28.11 8.11
CA LYS A 19 3.59 29.12 7.09
C LYS A 19 3.15 28.49 5.76
N LEU A 20 3.80 27.41 5.31
CA LEU A 20 3.38 26.67 4.11
C LEU A 20 2.03 25.95 4.32
N SER A 21 1.73 25.51 5.54
CA SER A 21 0.42 24.95 5.90
C SER A 21 -0.69 26.01 5.98
N GLU A 22 -0.39 27.20 6.44
CA GLU A 22 -1.35 28.34 6.48
C GLU A 22 -1.72 28.87 5.09
N SER A 23 -0.86 28.64 4.08
CA SER A 23 -1.11 29.12 2.71
C SER A 23 -1.98 28.18 1.86
N GLU A 24 -2.25 26.95 2.31
CA GLU A 24 -3.15 26.04 1.57
C GLU A 24 -4.63 26.49 1.75
N PRO A 25 -5.39 26.65 0.65
CA PRO A 25 -6.81 26.92 0.74
C PRO A 25 -7.49 25.85 1.59
N GLN A 26 -8.32 26.26 2.57
CA GLN A 26 -9.02 25.33 3.47
C GLN A 26 -9.80 24.26 2.69
N LEU A 27 -10.42 24.62 1.57
CA LEU A 27 -11.13 23.69 0.69
C LEU A 27 -10.23 22.55 0.18
N TYR A 28 -8.96 22.84 -0.16
CA TYR A 28 -8.01 21.83 -0.60
C TYR A 28 -7.62 20.87 0.52
N SER A 29 -7.46 21.38 1.74
CA SER A 29 -7.21 20.55 2.93
C SER A 29 -8.39 19.61 3.24
N TYR A 30 -9.64 20.12 3.21
CA TYR A 30 -10.84 19.30 3.37
C TYR A 30 -10.95 18.23 2.27
N GLY A 31 -10.62 18.57 1.02
CA GLY A 31 -10.59 17.60 -0.08
C GLY A 31 -9.63 16.44 0.20
N LYS A 32 -8.42 16.72 0.69
CA LYS A 32 -7.44 15.67 1.06
C LYS A 32 -7.97 14.74 2.17
N VAL A 33 -8.60 15.32 3.19
CA VAL A 33 -9.22 14.53 4.29
C VAL A 33 -10.33 13.64 3.75
N ALA A 34 -11.24 14.20 2.95
CA ALA A 34 -12.36 13.47 2.36
C ALA A 34 -11.89 12.32 1.46
N CYS A 35 -10.90 12.57 0.58
CA CYS A 35 -10.30 11.54 -0.26
C CYS A 35 -9.64 10.43 0.56
N GLY A 36 -8.99 10.78 1.67
CA GLY A 36 -8.38 9.79 2.55
C GLY A 36 -9.42 8.92 3.26
N ILE A 37 -10.46 9.52 3.81
CA ILE A 37 -11.58 8.78 4.44
C ILE A 37 -12.24 7.87 3.41
N LEU A 38 -12.51 8.39 2.20
CA LEU A 38 -13.05 7.59 1.11
C LEU A 38 -12.18 6.37 0.79
N THR A 39 -10.86 6.52 0.79
CA THR A 39 -9.95 5.40 0.54
C THR A 39 -10.06 4.31 1.61
N HIS A 40 -10.13 4.67 2.90
CA HIS A 40 -10.38 3.71 3.99
C HIS A 40 -11.70 2.94 3.79
N VAL A 41 -12.77 3.65 3.44
CA VAL A 41 -14.07 3.02 3.15
C VAL A 41 -13.99 2.11 1.94
N LEU A 42 -13.39 2.57 0.83
CA LEU A 42 -13.29 1.79 -0.40
C LEU A 42 -12.50 0.49 -0.21
N CYS A 43 -11.37 0.51 0.49
CA CYS A 43 -10.58 -0.71 0.70
C CYS A 43 -11.30 -1.71 1.61
N VAL A 44 -12.06 -1.26 2.62
CA VAL A 44 -12.89 -2.14 3.47
C VAL A 44 -14.05 -2.72 2.66
N VAL A 45 -14.82 -1.87 1.96
CA VAL A 45 -15.98 -2.31 1.16
C VAL A 45 -15.54 -3.29 0.07
N PHE A 46 -14.47 -3.00 -0.66
CA PHE A 46 -13.94 -3.90 -1.68
C PHE A 46 -13.49 -5.23 -1.08
N THR A 47 -12.82 -5.21 0.07
CA THR A 47 -12.38 -6.42 0.76
C THR A 47 -13.58 -7.28 1.20
N VAL A 48 -14.60 -6.67 1.80
CA VAL A 48 -15.83 -7.37 2.20
C VAL A 48 -16.55 -7.93 0.97
N PHE A 49 -16.68 -7.15 -0.10
CA PHE A 49 -17.32 -7.57 -1.34
C PHE A 49 -16.64 -8.81 -1.94
N ILE A 50 -15.32 -8.79 -2.09
CA ILE A 50 -14.57 -9.96 -2.59
C ILE A 50 -14.66 -11.14 -1.62
N THR A 51 -14.67 -10.93 -0.32
CA THR A 51 -14.82 -12.00 0.68
C THR A 51 -16.15 -12.72 0.52
N VAL A 52 -17.25 -11.97 0.36
CA VAL A 52 -18.60 -12.53 0.16
C VAL A 52 -18.67 -13.33 -1.15
N LEU A 53 -18.05 -12.84 -2.23
CA LEU A 53 -18.02 -13.55 -3.52
C LEU A 53 -17.13 -14.79 -3.49
N ALA A 54 -15.96 -14.69 -2.89
CA ALA A 54 -14.97 -15.77 -2.85
C ALA A 54 -15.38 -16.92 -1.94
N LYS A 55 -16.13 -16.65 -0.86
CA LYS A 55 -16.57 -17.64 0.16
C LYS A 55 -15.39 -18.48 0.66
N PRO A 56 -14.39 -17.86 1.35
CA PRO A 56 -13.18 -18.54 1.77
C PRO A 56 -13.52 -19.79 2.60
N GLY A 57 -12.76 -20.88 2.37
CA GLY A 57 -13.00 -22.17 2.99
C GLY A 57 -13.86 -23.14 2.15
N THR A 58 -14.55 -22.70 1.09
CA THR A 58 -15.34 -23.58 0.23
C THR A 58 -14.51 -24.36 -0.79
N SER A 59 -13.33 -23.86 -1.13
CA SER A 59 -12.36 -24.49 -2.05
C SER A 59 -10.97 -23.91 -1.83
N LEU A 60 -9.93 -24.57 -2.36
CA LEU A 60 -8.57 -24.02 -2.39
C LEU A 60 -8.50 -22.71 -3.20
N PHE A 61 -9.26 -22.62 -4.29
CA PHE A 61 -9.36 -21.41 -5.09
C PHE A 61 -9.88 -20.22 -4.28
N SER A 62 -10.88 -20.42 -3.43
CA SER A 62 -11.58 -19.36 -2.69
C SER A 62 -10.66 -18.56 -1.76
N TRP A 63 -9.58 -19.17 -1.28
CA TRP A 63 -8.56 -18.51 -0.46
C TRP A 63 -7.74 -17.48 -1.23
N HIS A 64 -7.50 -17.70 -2.53
CA HIS A 64 -6.69 -16.79 -3.34
C HIS A 64 -7.28 -15.39 -3.45
N PRO A 65 -8.51 -15.18 -3.99
CA PRO A 65 -9.06 -13.82 -4.10
C PRO A 65 -9.25 -13.15 -2.74
N PHE A 66 -9.64 -13.90 -1.71
CA PHE A 66 -9.78 -13.38 -0.36
C PHE A 66 -8.45 -12.87 0.22
N LEU A 67 -7.41 -13.72 0.24
CA LEU A 67 -6.12 -13.37 0.83
C LEU A 67 -5.39 -12.29 0.03
N MET A 68 -5.50 -12.29 -1.31
CA MET A 68 -4.90 -11.26 -2.14
C MET A 68 -5.56 -9.89 -1.93
N THR A 69 -6.87 -9.87 -1.73
CA THR A 69 -7.59 -8.62 -1.44
C THR A 69 -7.27 -8.12 -0.03
N LEU A 70 -7.20 -8.99 0.97
CA LEU A 70 -6.71 -8.61 2.31
C LEU A 70 -5.30 -8.02 2.23
N ALA A 71 -4.39 -8.66 1.48
CA ALA A 71 -3.01 -8.22 1.36
C ALA A 71 -2.91 -6.83 0.72
N PHE A 72 -3.43 -6.67 -0.50
CA PHE A 72 -3.15 -5.51 -1.34
C PHE A 72 -4.18 -4.40 -1.21
N SER A 73 -5.47 -4.72 -1.05
CA SER A 73 -6.50 -3.70 -0.87
C SER A 73 -6.56 -3.19 0.56
N LEU A 74 -6.47 -4.06 1.57
CA LEU A 74 -6.63 -3.65 2.97
C LEU A 74 -5.27 -3.36 3.62
N PHE A 75 -4.44 -4.39 3.90
CA PHE A 75 -3.25 -4.23 4.73
C PHE A 75 -2.22 -3.29 4.12
N MET A 76 -1.93 -3.40 2.82
CA MET A 76 -0.95 -2.54 2.17
C MET A 76 -1.44 -1.09 2.09
N THR A 77 -2.71 -0.85 1.74
CA THR A 77 -3.31 0.49 1.69
C THR A 77 -3.30 1.15 3.06
N GLU A 78 -3.79 0.45 4.09
CA GLU A 78 -3.81 0.98 5.46
C GLU A 78 -2.40 1.26 5.98
N ALA A 79 -1.43 0.38 5.70
CA ALA A 79 -0.03 0.59 6.10
C ALA A 79 0.57 1.86 5.49
N VAL A 80 0.24 2.22 4.25
CA VAL A 80 0.70 3.46 3.61
C VAL A 80 -0.01 4.67 4.21
N LEU A 81 -1.33 4.59 4.42
CA LEU A 81 -2.16 5.67 4.96
C LEU A 81 -1.79 6.07 6.40
N LEU A 82 -1.14 5.19 7.18
CA LEU A 82 -0.64 5.53 8.52
C LEU A 82 0.26 6.77 8.54
N PHE A 83 0.96 7.05 7.45
CA PHE A 83 1.87 8.19 7.34
C PHE A 83 1.24 9.40 6.66
N SER A 84 -0.04 9.31 6.28
CA SER A 84 -0.76 10.44 5.72
C SER A 84 -0.92 11.56 6.77
N PRO A 85 -0.60 12.81 6.44
CA PRO A 85 -0.76 13.93 7.37
C PRO A 85 -2.23 14.30 7.60
N HIS A 86 -3.16 13.90 6.69
CA HIS A 86 -4.54 14.36 6.71
C HIS A 86 -5.54 13.27 7.11
N CYS A 87 -5.26 11.99 6.87
CA CYS A 87 -6.23 10.90 7.03
C CYS A 87 -5.70 9.68 7.79
N SER A 88 -4.53 9.77 8.42
CA SER A 88 -4.03 8.67 9.25
C SER A 88 -4.97 8.41 10.44
N PRO A 89 -5.50 7.20 10.65
CA PRO A 89 -6.38 6.88 11.78
C PRO A 89 -5.67 7.03 13.13
N ILE A 90 -4.34 6.99 13.11
CA ILE A 90 -3.48 7.16 14.30
C ILE A 90 -2.61 8.43 14.20
N GLN A 91 -3.17 9.53 13.66
CA GLN A 91 -2.45 10.77 13.38
C GLN A 91 -1.74 11.34 14.62
N LYS A 92 -2.37 11.29 15.78
CA LYS A 92 -1.85 11.83 17.05
C LYS A 92 -0.75 10.96 17.68
N LEU A 93 -0.56 9.72 17.21
CA LEU A 93 0.42 8.82 17.80
C LEU A 93 1.85 9.12 17.33
N PRO A 94 2.87 8.83 18.18
CA PRO A 94 4.27 9.02 17.85
C PRO A 94 4.68 8.26 16.58
N HIS A 95 5.64 8.80 15.83
CA HIS A 95 6.19 8.14 14.64
C HIS A 95 6.75 6.73 14.91
N LYS A 96 7.22 6.45 16.14
CA LYS A 96 7.69 5.12 16.55
C LYS A 96 6.55 4.10 16.49
N THR A 97 5.37 4.48 16.98
CA THR A 97 4.16 3.65 16.95
C THR A 97 3.67 3.43 15.51
N LYS A 98 3.61 4.50 14.70
CA LYS A 98 3.23 4.39 13.27
C LYS A 98 4.13 3.42 12.51
N ARG A 99 5.46 3.47 12.74
CA ARG A 99 6.41 2.53 12.12
C ARG A 99 6.18 1.09 12.56
N ARG A 100 5.85 0.87 13.84
CA ARG A 100 5.56 -0.47 14.37
C ARG A 100 4.29 -1.05 13.75
N VAL A 101 3.21 -0.26 13.69
CA VAL A 101 1.95 -0.69 13.07
C VAL A 101 2.14 -0.93 11.57
N HIS A 102 2.85 -0.06 10.86
CA HIS A 102 3.21 -0.25 9.45
C HIS A 102 3.94 -1.58 9.22
N TRP A 103 4.95 -1.87 10.04
CA TRP A 103 5.69 -3.13 9.94
C TRP A 103 4.78 -4.35 10.14
N ILE A 104 3.89 -4.32 11.16
CA ILE A 104 2.94 -5.40 11.42
C ILE A 104 2.00 -5.60 10.22
N LEU A 105 1.40 -4.53 9.70
CA LEU A 105 0.50 -4.60 8.55
C LEU A 105 1.21 -5.12 7.29
N GLN A 106 2.47 -4.75 7.08
CA GLN A 106 3.25 -5.26 5.94
C GLN A 106 3.62 -6.74 6.10
N CYS A 107 3.90 -7.21 7.32
CA CYS A 107 4.07 -8.63 7.58
C CYS A 107 2.79 -9.43 7.31
N LEU A 108 1.63 -8.93 7.73
CA LEU A 108 0.33 -9.52 7.43
C LEU A 108 0.06 -9.53 5.92
N CYS A 109 0.36 -8.43 5.22
CA CYS A 109 0.28 -8.34 3.76
C CYS A 109 1.13 -9.42 3.08
N ALA A 110 2.41 -9.51 3.43
CA ALA A 110 3.33 -10.48 2.84
C ALA A 110 2.88 -11.94 3.13
N SER A 111 2.42 -12.21 4.35
CA SER A 111 1.91 -13.53 4.72
C SER A 111 0.65 -13.91 3.93
N CYS A 112 -0.33 -13.01 3.85
CA CYS A 112 -1.54 -13.22 3.07
C CYS A 112 -1.22 -13.42 1.57
N ALA A 113 -0.33 -12.60 1.00
CA ALA A 113 0.06 -12.71 -0.40
C ALA A 113 0.76 -14.05 -0.69
N THR A 114 1.66 -14.50 0.19
CA THR A 114 2.37 -15.78 0.05
C THR A 114 1.41 -16.95 0.15
N VAL A 115 0.54 -16.98 1.16
CA VAL A 115 -0.45 -18.06 1.34
C VAL A 115 -1.47 -18.07 0.20
N GLY A 116 -1.93 -16.89 -0.23
CA GLY A 116 -2.85 -16.75 -1.37
C GLY A 116 -2.24 -17.23 -2.69
N LEU A 117 -0.95 -16.94 -2.93
CA LEU A 117 -0.21 -17.45 -4.09
C LEU A 117 -0.05 -18.98 -4.01
N ALA A 118 0.33 -19.52 -2.85
CA ALA A 118 0.47 -20.95 -2.65
C ALA A 118 -0.86 -21.70 -2.86
N SER A 119 -1.96 -21.14 -2.36
CA SER A 119 -3.30 -21.72 -2.53
C SER A 119 -3.70 -21.84 -3.99
N ILE A 120 -3.51 -20.80 -4.81
CA ILE A 120 -3.85 -20.84 -6.24
C ILE A 120 -2.88 -21.70 -7.03
N PHE A 121 -1.58 -21.70 -6.68
CA PHE A 121 -0.59 -22.57 -7.31
C PHE A 121 -0.97 -24.03 -7.11
N TYR A 122 -1.24 -24.45 -5.87
CA TYR A 122 -1.63 -25.80 -5.55
C TYR A 122 -2.98 -26.18 -6.17
N ASN A 123 -3.98 -25.27 -6.14
CA ASN A 123 -5.25 -25.48 -6.81
C ASN A 123 -5.10 -25.74 -8.31
N LYS A 124 -4.25 -24.98 -8.99
CA LYS A 124 -3.98 -25.18 -10.43
C LYS A 124 -3.25 -26.49 -10.68
N HIS A 125 -2.28 -26.85 -9.83
CA HIS A 125 -1.57 -28.12 -9.93
C HIS A 125 -2.50 -29.32 -9.86
N LEU A 126 -3.40 -29.36 -8.85
CA LEU A 126 -4.39 -30.42 -8.69
C LEU A 126 -5.39 -30.52 -9.85
N ASN A 127 -5.66 -29.41 -10.54
CA ASN A 127 -6.63 -29.37 -11.65
C ASN A 127 -5.95 -29.42 -13.04
N GLY A 128 -4.66 -29.71 -13.13
CA GLY A 128 -3.92 -29.79 -14.40
C GLY A 128 -3.92 -28.47 -15.20
N LYS A 129 -4.10 -27.31 -14.54
CA LYS A 129 -4.18 -26.01 -15.21
C LYS A 129 -2.79 -25.37 -15.32
N PRO A 130 -2.48 -24.68 -16.44
CA PRO A 130 -1.19 -24.05 -16.62
C PRO A 130 -0.94 -22.95 -15.59
N HIS A 131 0.29 -22.89 -15.06
CA HIS A 131 0.74 -21.86 -14.14
C HIS A 131 1.17 -20.60 -14.90
N PHE A 132 0.87 -19.41 -14.34
CA PHE A 132 1.34 -18.11 -14.83
C PHE A 132 1.10 -17.84 -16.33
N ALA A 133 0.05 -18.42 -16.92
CA ALA A 133 -0.29 -18.28 -18.34
C ALA A 133 -1.11 -17.02 -18.66
N SER A 134 -1.42 -16.16 -17.69
CA SER A 134 -2.17 -14.93 -17.87
C SER A 134 -1.40 -13.72 -17.35
N TRP A 135 -1.73 -12.52 -17.83
CA TRP A 135 -1.15 -11.27 -17.32
C TRP A 135 -1.38 -11.10 -15.82
N HIS A 136 -2.57 -11.46 -15.31
CA HIS A 136 -2.83 -11.49 -13.86
C HIS A 136 -1.84 -12.41 -13.13
N GLY A 137 -1.60 -13.60 -13.65
CA GLY A 137 -0.68 -14.55 -13.04
C GLY A 137 0.77 -14.07 -13.03
N LEU A 138 1.25 -13.51 -14.16
CA LEU A 138 2.62 -13.00 -14.29
C LEU A 138 2.86 -11.76 -13.42
N VAL A 139 1.98 -10.75 -13.53
CA VAL A 139 2.08 -9.52 -12.72
C VAL A 139 1.90 -9.84 -11.25
N GLY A 140 0.96 -10.75 -10.90
CA GLY A 140 0.74 -11.19 -9.53
C GLY A 140 1.95 -11.86 -8.92
N LEU A 141 2.62 -12.79 -9.65
CA LEU A 141 3.86 -13.40 -9.20
C LEU A 141 4.95 -12.35 -8.98
N GLY A 142 5.17 -11.49 -9.98
CA GLY A 142 6.12 -10.38 -9.88
C GLY A 142 5.85 -9.49 -8.68
N THR A 143 4.58 -9.17 -8.41
CA THR A 143 4.16 -8.37 -7.23
C THR A 143 4.55 -9.05 -5.92
N VAL A 144 4.26 -10.34 -5.75
CA VAL A 144 4.60 -11.07 -4.52
C VAL A 144 6.12 -11.15 -4.32
N CYS A 145 6.89 -11.37 -5.39
CA CYS A 145 8.35 -11.33 -5.34
C CYS A 145 8.86 -9.95 -4.89
N VAL A 146 8.33 -8.87 -5.47
CA VAL A 146 8.73 -7.50 -5.12
C VAL A 146 8.33 -7.16 -3.68
N VAL A 147 7.18 -7.62 -3.18
CA VAL A 147 6.79 -7.49 -1.75
C VAL A 147 7.82 -8.16 -0.85
N GLY A 148 8.27 -9.37 -1.20
CA GLY A 148 9.32 -10.08 -0.47
C GLY A 148 10.63 -9.30 -0.43
N VAL A 149 11.12 -8.84 -1.58
CA VAL A 149 12.33 -8.01 -1.69
C VAL A 149 12.20 -6.71 -0.91
N GLN A 150 11.07 -6.01 -1.03
CA GLN A 150 10.78 -4.76 -0.32
C GLN A 150 10.78 -4.95 1.19
N SER A 151 10.25 -6.08 1.67
CA SER A 151 10.23 -6.42 3.10
C SER A 151 11.64 -6.69 3.63
N LEU A 152 12.46 -7.43 2.89
CA LEU A 152 13.87 -7.67 3.24
C LEU A 152 14.69 -6.37 3.17
N ALA A 153 14.51 -5.56 2.15
CA ALA A 153 15.18 -4.27 2.00
C ALA A 153 14.80 -3.24 3.08
N ALA A 154 13.71 -3.47 3.83
CA ALA A 154 13.31 -2.65 4.97
C ALA A 154 14.07 -3.01 6.28
N LEU A 155 14.73 -4.16 6.37
CA LEU A 155 15.45 -4.59 7.58
C LEU A 155 16.49 -3.57 8.07
N PRO A 156 17.30 -2.90 7.22
CA PRO A 156 18.20 -1.84 7.66
C PRO A 156 17.50 -0.61 8.24
N LEU A 157 16.20 -0.41 8.00
CA LEU A 157 15.40 0.64 8.64
C LEU A 157 14.99 0.27 10.07
N LEU A 158 14.87 -1.04 10.35
CA LEU A 158 14.59 -1.58 11.69
C LEU A 158 15.91 -1.73 12.47
N TYR A 159 16.90 -2.34 11.86
CA TYR A 159 18.21 -2.67 12.42
C TYR A 159 19.28 -1.85 11.70
N HIS A 160 19.56 -0.63 12.19
CA HIS A 160 20.47 0.30 11.52
C HIS A 160 21.92 -0.22 11.41
N SER A 161 22.30 -1.19 12.23
CA SER A 161 23.59 -1.90 12.12
C SER A 161 23.79 -2.58 10.76
N LEU A 162 22.70 -2.96 10.08
CA LEU A 162 22.74 -3.56 8.75
C LEU A 162 22.95 -2.52 7.62
N ALA A 163 22.85 -1.23 7.92
CA ALA A 163 22.86 -0.16 6.91
C ALA A 163 24.24 0.09 6.26
N LYS A 164 25.35 -0.42 6.83
CA LYS A 164 26.72 -0.39 6.27
C LYS A 164 27.09 0.94 5.56
N GLY A 165 27.03 2.07 6.29
CA GLY A 165 27.38 3.39 5.74
C GLY A 165 26.27 4.14 5.00
N TRP A 166 25.10 3.56 4.81
CA TRP A 166 23.97 4.27 4.23
C TRP A 166 23.29 5.17 5.27
N SER A 167 23.00 6.43 4.88
CA SER A 167 22.23 7.30 5.77
C SER A 167 20.77 6.85 5.87
N LEU A 168 20.21 6.93 7.08
CA LEU A 168 18.81 6.58 7.33
C LEU A 168 17.83 7.38 6.44
N ALA A 169 18.17 8.63 6.12
CA ALA A 169 17.37 9.48 5.22
C ALA A 169 17.33 8.92 3.80
N ARG A 170 18.46 8.41 3.30
CA ARG A 170 18.56 7.79 1.97
C ARG A 170 17.77 6.49 1.92
N LEU A 171 17.93 5.62 2.91
CA LEU A 171 17.18 4.36 3.02
C LEU A 171 15.66 4.59 3.03
N LYS A 172 15.18 5.58 3.81
CA LYS A 172 13.75 5.94 3.84
C LYS A 172 13.23 6.42 2.49
N ARG A 173 14.03 7.18 1.74
CA ARG A 173 13.62 7.65 0.40
C ARG A 173 13.49 6.49 -0.58
N TYR A 174 14.46 5.59 -0.63
CA TYR A 174 14.41 4.42 -1.50
C TYR A 174 13.25 3.50 -1.12
N HIS A 175 13.07 3.23 0.19
CA HIS A 175 11.94 2.42 0.66
C HIS A 175 10.59 3.03 0.28
N ALA A 176 10.42 4.34 0.39
CA ALA A 176 9.17 5.00 0.01
C ALA A 176 8.93 4.96 -1.51
N ALA A 177 9.98 5.18 -2.32
CA ALA A 177 9.86 5.15 -3.78
C ALA A 177 9.58 3.73 -4.29
N SER A 178 10.36 2.74 -3.85
CA SER A 178 10.13 1.33 -4.22
C SER A 178 8.82 0.79 -3.65
N GLY A 179 8.42 1.24 -2.44
CA GLY A 179 7.12 0.93 -1.85
C GLY A 179 5.94 1.43 -2.67
N LEU A 180 6.05 2.62 -3.28
CA LEU A 180 5.03 3.12 -4.21
C LEU A 180 4.94 2.24 -5.46
N VAL A 181 6.07 1.84 -6.03
CA VAL A 181 6.09 0.92 -7.19
C VAL A 181 5.45 -0.42 -6.82
N THR A 182 5.77 -0.97 -5.63
CA THR A 182 5.16 -2.20 -5.12
C THR A 182 3.65 -2.07 -4.97
N TYR A 183 3.18 -0.94 -4.45
CA TYR A 183 1.75 -0.64 -4.32
C TYR A 183 1.05 -0.59 -5.68
N LEU A 184 1.66 0.08 -6.67
CA LEU A 184 1.13 0.16 -8.04
C LEU A 184 1.04 -1.21 -8.69
N LEU A 185 2.06 -2.05 -8.54
CA LEU A 185 2.03 -3.43 -9.05
C LEU A 185 0.91 -4.25 -8.40
N GLY A 186 0.72 -4.13 -7.09
CA GLY A 186 -0.39 -4.76 -6.36
C GLY A 186 -1.76 -4.31 -6.87
N SER A 187 -1.93 -3.01 -7.09
CA SER A 187 -3.17 -2.43 -7.61
C SER A 187 -3.46 -2.89 -9.04
N VAL A 188 -2.45 -2.93 -9.91
CA VAL A 188 -2.58 -3.47 -11.27
C VAL A 188 -2.95 -4.96 -11.22
N SER A 189 -2.32 -5.73 -10.33
CA SER A 189 -2.65 -7.15 -10.15
C SER A 189 -4.10 -7.35 -9.70
N LEU A 190 -4.62 -6.52 -8.77
CA LEU A 190 -6.03 -6.55 -8.37
C LEU A 190 -6.95 -6.23 -9.55
N LEU A 191 -6.66 -5.17 -10.33
CA LEU A 191 -7.43 -4.79 -11.52
C LEU A 191 -7.45 -5.90 -12.57
N LEU A 192 -6.32 -6.56 -12.83
CA LEU A 192 -6.27 -7.73 -13.69
C LEU A 192 -7.05 -8.93 -13.11
N GLY A 193 -7.11 -9.03 -11.79
CA GLY A 193 -7.87 -10.07 -11.09
C GLY A 193 -9.38 -9.96 -11.31
N ILE A 194 -9.93 -8.75 -11.31
CA ILE A 194 -11.35 -8.51 -11.63
C ILE A 194 -11.67 -8.65 -13.12
N CYS A 195 -10.66 -8.71 -14.00
CA CYS A 195 -10.81 -9.10 -15.40
C CYS A 195 -10.76 -10.62 -15.60
N SER A 196 -10.53 -11.41 -14.56
CA SER A 196 -10.46 -12.88 -14.65
C SER A 196 -11.82 -13.49 -14.99
N VAL A 197 -11.81 -14.66 -15.66
CA VAL A 197 -13.00 -15.40 -16.04
C VAL A 197 -13.88 -15.70 -14.82
N TRP A 198 -13.24 -16.00 -13.66
CA TRP A 198 -14.00 -16.22 -12.43
C TRP A 198 -14.80 -14.99 -12.02
N PHE A 199 -14.18 -13.83 -11.97
CA PHE A 199 -14.84 -12.62 -11.50
C PHE A 199 -15.91 -12.14 -12.49
N THR A 200 -15.60 -12.08 -13.79
CA THR A 200 -16.55 -11.66 -14.83
C THR A 200 -17.72 -12.64 -15.02
N GLY A 201 -17.55 -13.90 -14.62
CA GLY A 201 -18.62 -14.89 -14.61
C GLY A 201 -19.64 -14.72 -13.49
N VAL A 202 -19.29 -14.01 -12.39
CA VAL A 202 -20.19 -13.78 -11.25
C VAL A 202 -20.57 -12.31 -11.06
N VAL A 203 -19.80 -11.38 -11.62
CA VAL A 203 -20.02 -9.93 -11.51
C VAL A 203 -20.03 -9.31 -12.91
N GLY A 204 -21.15 -8.71 -13.27
CA GLY A 204 -21.33 -8.05 -14.57
C GLY A 204 -21.95 -6.66 -14.43
N GLY A 205 -22.14 -5.98 -15.58
CA GLY A 205 -22.80 -4.69 -15.66
C GLY A 205 -22.13 -3.61 -14.82
N TYR A 206 -22.92 -2.75 -14.23
CA TYR A 206 -22.41 -1.61 -13.41
C TYR A 206 -21.60 -2.04 -12.19
N THR A 207 -21.89 -3.21 -11.60
CA THR A 207 -21.19 -3.71 -10.42
C THR A 207 -19.72 -3.99 -10.72
N TRP A 208 -19.39 -4.45 -11.94
CA TRP A 208 -18.01 -4.64 -12.35
C TRP A 208 -17.23 -3.31 -12.38
N TYR A 209 -17.84 -2.24 -12.94
CA TYR A 209 -17.21 -0.90 -12.97
C TYR A 209 -17.01 -0.35 -11.56
N LEU A 210 -18.00 -0.52 -10.68
CA LEU A 210 -17.88 -0.10 -9.27
C LEU A 210 -16.77 -0.85 -8.56
N ALA A 211 -16.64 -2.15 -8.78
CA ALA A 211 -15.54 -2.95 -8.23
C ALA A 211 -14.18 -2.47 -8.75
N ALA A 212 -14.06 -2.11 -10.04
CA ALA A 212 -12.84 -1.59 -10.63
C ALA A 212 -12.45 -0.20 -10.08
N LEU A 213 -13.44 0.64 -9.79
CA LEU A 213 -13.21 1.98 -9.22
C LEU A 213 -12.55 1.92 -7.85
N CYS A 214 -12.85 0.92 -7.01
CA CYS A 214 -12.28 0.83 -5.66
C CYS A 214 -10.74 0.82 -5.65
N PRO A 215 -10.03 -0.14 -6.28
CA PRO A 215 -8.58 -0.14 -6.32
C PRO A 215 -8.02 1.03 -7.15
N ALA A 216 -8.70 1.48 -8.21
CA ALA A 216 -8.25 2.60 -9.04
C ALA A 216 -8.23 3.92 -8.26
N LEU A 217 -9.33 4.28 -7.58
CA LEU A 217 -9.42 5.50 -6.77
C LEU A 217 -8.46 5.45 -5.58
N SER A 218 -8.36 4.31 -4.88
CA SER A 218 -7.40 4.13 -3.79
C SER A 218 -5.97 4.38 -4.28
N THR A 219 -5.64 3.89 -5.47
CA THR A 219 -4.32 4.08 -6.10
C THR A 219 -4.04 5.56 -6.39
N LEU A 220 -4.99 6.29 -6.96
CA LEU A 220 -4.84 7.72 -7.24
C LEU A 220 -4.61 8.53 -5.97
N VAL A 221 -5.35 8.23 -4.89
CA VAL A 221 -5.19 8.91 -3.60
C VAL A 221 -3.81 8.61 -2.99
N ILE A 222 -3.38 7.35 -2.97
CA ILE A 222 -2.06 6.96 -2.45
C ILE A 222 -0.93 7.62 -3.25
N MET A 223 -1.00 7.60 -4.58
CA MET A 223 -0.03 8.28 -5.45
C MET A 223 0.07 9.77 -5.14
N SER A 224 -1.08 10.45 -5.04
CA SER A 224 -1.14 11.87 -4.71
C SER A 224 -0.50 12.15 -3.34
N GLN A 225 -0.83 11.37 -2.32
CA GLN A 225 -0.30 11.57 -0.96
C GLN A 225 1.20 11.34 -0.87
N VAL A 226 1.71 10.26 -1.47
CA VAL A 226 3.15 9.95 -1.47
C VAL A 226 3.93 11.00 -2.27
N SER A 227 3.44 11.38 -3.46
CA SER A 227 4.07 12.40 -4.32
C SER A 227 4.10 13.76 -3.64
N ASN A 228 3.01 14.20 -3.02
CA ASN A 228 2.95 15.48 -2.30
C ASN A 228 3.93 15.52 -1.12
N THR A 229 4.03 14.42 -0.36
CA THR A 229 4.99 14.31 0.74
C THR A 229 6.44 14.38 0.25
N TYR A 230 6.72 13.78 -0.91
CA TYR A 230 8.04 13.83 -1.53
C TYR A 230 8.39 15.24 -2.03
N MET A 231 7.45 15.90 -2.72
CA MET A 231 7.63 17.25 -3.26
C MET A 231 7.78 18.30 -2.15
N ALA A 232 7.00 18.21 -1.07
CA ALA A 232 7.15 19.09 0.09
C ALA A 232 8.54 18.98 0.72
N LYS A 233 9.09 17.77 0.85
CA LYS A 233 10.46 17.57 1.36
C LYS A 233 11.53 18.12 0.41
N LYS A 234 11.33 18.06 -0.90
CA LYS A 234 12.28 18.60 -1.88
C LYS A 234 12.36 20.12 -1.78
N ARG A 235 11.22 20.82 -1.66
CA ARG A 235 11.15 22.30 -1.52
C ARG A 235 11.83 22.81 -0.24
N LEU A 236 11.97 21.98 0.80
CA LEU A 236 12.65 22.36 2.04
C LEU A 236 14.17 22.19 1.99
N VAL A 237 14.72 21.59 0.95
CA VAL A 237 16.15 21.29 0.77
C VAL A 237 16.75 22.14 -0.36
N SER A 238 15.91 22.70 -1.26
CA SER A 238 16.29 23.68 -2.27
C SER A 238 16.22 25.11 -1.70
#